data_abdde48e23247cc02239e1a3526d8646
#
_entry.id   abdde48e23247cc02239e1a3526d8646
#
_cell.length_a   1.000
_cell.length_b   1.000
_cell.length_c   1.000
_cell.angle_alpha   90.00
_cell.angle_beta   90.00
_cell.angle_gamma   90.00
#
_symmetry.space_group_name_H-M   'P 1'
#
loop_
_entity.id
_entity.type
_entity.pdbx_description
1 polymer ?
#
loop_
_entity_poly.entity_id
_entity_poly.type
_entity_poly.pdbx_seq_one_letter_code
_entity_poly.pdbx_strand_id
1 'polypeptide(L)'
;TLFLSDPDSYGGGELVLETDAGERSVKLPAGTAFVYPSTLLHRVEPVRQGERLVAVGWIESRIRHAEQRELLFELDTARRALFERHGKDEIFDLISRSYSNLLRRWDG
;
A
#
# COMPACT_ATOMS: atom_id res chain seq x y z
N THR A 1 -1.09 -3.37 8.71
CA THR A 1 -1.98 -4.32 9.40
C THR A 1 -2.15 -5.58 8.59
N LEU A 2 -1.87 -6.72 9.19
CA LEU A 2 -2.17 -8.03 8.63
C LEU A 2 -3.42 -8.56 9.33
N PHE A 3 -4.48 -8.81 8.56
CA PHE A 3 -5.73 -9.35 9.09
C PHE A 3 -5.61 -10.86 9.31
N LEU A 4 -6.00 -11.34 10.49
CA LEU A 4 -5.92 -12.74 10.87
C LEU A 4 -7.29 -13.38 11.10
N SER A 5 -8.36 -12.58 11.15
CA SER A 5 -9.73 -13.06 11.28
C SER A 5 -10.51 -12.77 10.01
N ASP A 6 -11.43 -13.66 9.66
CA ASP A 6 -12.36 -13.39 8.58
C ASP A 6 -13.30 -12.23 8.94
N PRO A 7 -13.61 -11.33 7.98
CA PRO A 7 -14.44 -10.16 8.25
C PRO A 7 -15.85 -10.53 8.75
N ASP A 8 -16.36 -11.69 8.38
CA ASP A 8 -17.68 -12.15 8.80
C ASP A 8 -17.69 -12.77 10.20
N SER A 9 -16.51 -13.03 10.78
CA SER A 9 -16.39 -13.66 12.09
C SER A 9 -16.54 -12.68 13.26
N TYR A 10 -16.54 -11.38 12.98
CA TYR A 10 -16.70 -10.36 14.01
C TYR A 10 -17.54 -9.19 13.49
N GLY A 11 -18.26 -8.51 14.37
CA GLY A 11 -19.02 -7.31 14.07
C GLY A 11 -18.30 -6.06 14.53
N GLY A 12 -18.35 -5.00 13.75
CA GLY A 12 -17.59 -3.80 14.04
C GLY A 12 -16.11 -4.00 13.73
N GLY A 13 -15.24 -3.28 14.43
CA GLY A 13 -13.80 -3.45 14.32
C GLY A 13 -13.18 -2.96 13.00
N GLU A 14 -13.89 -2.14 12.24
CA GLU A 14 -13.34 -1.56 11.01
C GLU A 14 -12.15 -0.67 11.32
N LEU A 15 -11.11 -0.78 10.50
CA LEU A 15 -10.03 0.19 10.47
C LEU A 15 -10.51 1.39 9.64
N VAL A 16 -10.56 2.55 10.26
CA VAL A 16 -11.03 3.77 9.60
C VAL A 16 -9.86 4.72 9.43
N LEU A 17 -9.65 5.15 8.19
CA LEU A 17 -8.61 6.11 7.81
C LEU A 17 -9.26 7.43 7.41
N GLU A 18 -8.69 8.54 7.86
CA GLU A 18 -9.10 9.85 7.38
C GLU A 18 -8.22 10.23 6.19
N THR A 19 -8.86 10.42 5.04
CA THR A 19 -8.17 10.81 3.80
C THR A 19 -8.72 12.14 3.30
N ASP A 20 -8.06 12.74 2.32
CA ASP A 20 -8.54 13.98 1.68
C ASP A 20 -9.91 13.81 1.02
N ALA A 21 -10.25 12.58 0.64
CA ALA A 21 -11.56 12.23 0.07
C ALA A 21 -12.59 11.83 1.14
N GLY A 22 -12.27 11.99 2.43
CA GLY A 22 -13.12 11.61 3.55
C GLY A 22 -12.65 10.32 4.23
N GLU A 23 -13.48 9.75 5.06
CA GLU A 23 -13.17 8.53 5.79
C GLU A 23 -13.26 7.30 4.88
N ARG A 24 -12.34 6.38 5.07
CA ARG A 24 -12.33 5.09 4.41
C ARG A 24 -12.31 3.98 5.46
N SER A 25 -13.29 3.10 5.41
CA SER A 25 -13.36 1.91 6.27
C SER A 25 -12.74 0.71 5.59
N VAL A 26 -11.94 -0.03 6.33
CA VAL A 26 -11.22 -1.20 5.82
C VAL A 26 -11.49 -2.38 6.75
N LYS A 27 -11.94 -3.48 6.16
CA LYS A 27 -12.19 -4.74 6.85
C LYS A 27 -11.99 -5.87 5.82
N LEU A 28 -10.84 -6.55 5.91
CA LEU A 28 -10.35 -7.41 4.84
C LEU A 28 -10.27 -8.87 5.27
N PRO A 29 -10.27 -9.81 4.30
CA PRO A 29 -10.14 -11.23 4.59
C PRO A 29 -8.87 -11.58 5.33
N ALA A 30 -8.93 -12.67 6.10
CA ALA A 30 -7.76 -13.22 6.79
C ALA A 30 -6.63 -13.49 5.78
N GLY A 31 -5.41 -13.15 6.17
CA GLY A 31 -4.24 -13.27 5.32
C GLY A 31 -3.95 -12.06 4.43
N THR A 32 -4.83 -11.06 4.42
CA THR A 32 -4.63 -9.82 3.66
C THR A 32 -3.88 -8.80 4.51
N ALA A 33 -2.88 -8.18 3.91
CA ALA A 33 -2.17 -7.07 4.52
C ALA A 33 -2.66 -5.74 3.94
N PHE A 34 -2.80 -4.74 4.80
CA PHE A 34 -3.13 -3.39 4.40
C PHE A 34 -2.04 -2.44 4.88
N VAL A 35 -1.42 -1.75 3.92
CA VAL A 35 -0.32 -0.82 4.19
C VAL A 35 -0.80 0.60 3.91
N TYR A 36 -0.55 1.49 4.85
CA TYR A 36 -0.95 2.89 4.73
C TYR A 36 0.08 3.78 5.43
N PRO A 37 0.19 5.06 5.03
CA PRO A 37 1.09 5.99 5.71
C PRO A 37 0.70 6.18 7.16
N SER A 38 1.65 6.03 8.07
CA SER A 38 1.40 6.20 9.51
C SER A 38 1.03 7.63 9.89
N THR A 39 1.25 8.58 8.99
CA THR A 39 0.87 9.99 9.17
C THR A 39 -0.64 10.24 9.04
N LEU A 40 -1.39 9.31 8.44
CA LEU A 40 -2.84 9.42 8.35
C LEU A 40 -3.46 9.21 9.73
N LEU A 41 -4.45 10.03 10.06
CA LEU A 41 -5.28 9.77 11.23
C LEU A 41 -6.09 8.50 10.98
N HIS A 42 -6.07 7.62 11.94
CA HIS A 42 -6.76 6.34 11.84
C HIS A 42 -7.24 5.88 13.21
N ARG A 43 -8.26 5.05 13.20
CA ARG A 43 -8.80 4.44 14.40
C ARG A 43 -9.38 3.07 14.06
N VAL A 44 -9.56 2.25 15.08
CA VAL A 44 -10.30 0.99 14.96
C VAL A 44 -11.63 1.18 15.67
N GLU A 45 -12.74 0.93 14.95
CA GLU A 45 -14.06 0.96 15.54
C GLU A 45 -14.23 -0.15 16.58
N PRO A 46 -15.10 0.04 17.58
CA PRO A 46 -15.33 -0.99 18.58
C PRO A 46 -15.79 -2.31 17.94
N VAL A 47 -15.25 -3.41 18.45
CA VAL A 47 -15.70 -4.75 18.10
C VAL A 47 -16.98 -5.03 18.90
N ARG A 48 -18.08 -5.33 18.21
CA ARG A 48 -19.39 -5.52 18.82
C ARG A 48 -19.70 -6.97 19.15
N GLN A 49 -19.13 -7.88 18.36
CA GLN A 49 -19.25 -9.32 18.57
C GLN A 49 -18.06 -10.02 17.93
N GLY A 50 -17.77 -11.22 18.40
CA GLY A 50 -16.65 -12.00 17.90
C GLY A 50 -15.30 -11.46 18.36
N GLU A 51 -14.27 -11.86 17.67
CA GLU A 51 -12.89 -11.50 18.00
C GLU A 51 -12.16 -11.03 16.76
N ARG A 52 -11.58 -9.85 16.84
CA ARG A 52 -10.75 -9.29 15.78
C ARG A 52 -9.28 -9.54 16.10
N LEU A 53 -8.65 -10.41 15.33
CA LEU A 53 -7.21 -10.68 15.45
C LEU A 53 -6.47 -10.05 14.29
N VAL A 54 -5.42 -9.31 14.59
CA VAL A 54 -4.55 -8.68 13.60
C VAL A 54 -3.10 -8.73 14.11
N ALA A 55 -2.16 -8.65 13.17
CA ALA A 55 -0.78 -8.34 13.46
C ALA A 55 -0.49 -6.94 12.90
N VAL A 56 0.11 -6.08 13.71
CA VAL A 56 0.51 -4.75 13.27
C VAL A 56 2.01 -4.61 13.32
N GLY A 57 2.53 -3.80 12.40
CA GLY A 57 3.95 -3.50 12.34
C GLY A 57 4.15 -2.20 11.58
N TRP A 58 5.38 -1.73 11.60
CA TRP A 58 5.79 -0.54 10.88
C TRP A 58 6.90 -0.89 9.92
N ILE A 59 6.78 -0.33 8.71
CA ILE A 59 7.78 -0.51 7.65
C ILE A 59 8.39 0.87 7.39
N GLU A 60 9.69 0.96 7.50
CA GLU A 60 10.40 2.17 7.14
C GLU A 60 10.79 2.09 5.66
N SER A 61 10.34 3.07 4.88
CA SER A 61 10.71 3.12 3.47
C SER A 61 12.16 3.57 3.31
N ARG A 62 12.91 2.90 2.45
CA ARG A 62 14.25 3.35 2.05
C ARG A 62 14.19 4.60 1.17
N ILE A 63 13.06 4.83 0.52
CA ILE A 63 12.80 6.09 -0.19
C ILE A 63 12.13 7.04 0.80
N ARG A 64 12.90 8.00 1.29
CA ARG A 64 12.53 8.83 2.44
C ARG A 64 11.41 9.84 2.16
N HIS A 65 11.37 10.39 0.97
CA HIS A 65 10.44 11.46 0.62
C HIS A 65 9.19 10.90 -0.07
N ALA A 66 8.02 11.34 0.39
CA ALA A 66 6.73 10.85 -0.13
C ALA A 66 6.58 11.14 -1.62
N GLU A 67 6.99 12.33 -2.07
CA GLU A 67 6.90 12.71 -3.48
C GLU A 67 7.80 11.84 -4.37
N GLN A 68 8.93 11.39 -3.87
CA GLN A 68 9.78 10.46 -4.61
C GLN A 68 9.15 9.08 -4.71
N ARG A 69 8.51 8.61 -3.65
CA ARG A 69 7.77 7.34 -3.66
C ARG A 69 6.62 7.39 -4.67
N GLU A 70 5.91 8.50 -4.73
CA GLU A 70 4.82 8.70 -5.68
C GLU A 70 5.30 8.65 -7.13
N LEU A 71 6.39 9.36 -7.43
CA LEU A 71 6.99 9.34 -8.76
C LEU A 71 7.43 7.93 -9.17
N LEU A 72 8.07 7.20 -8.25
CA LEU A 72 8.49 5.82 -8.51
C LEU A 72 7.30 4.89 -8.74
N PHE A 73 6.23 5.08 -7.98
CA PHE A 73 5.00 4.31 -8.17
C PHE A 73 4.38 4.56 -9.55
N GLU A 74 4.28 5.81 -9.95
CA GLU A 74 3.74 6.19 -11.26
C GLU A 74 4.59 5.62 -12.40
N LEU A 75 5.90 5.75 -12.28
CA LEU A 75 6.83 5.26 -13.28
C LEU A 75 6.80 3.74 -13.38
N ASP A 76 6.73 3.04 -12.27
CA ASP A 76 6.61 1.58 -12.25
C ASP A 76 5.27 1.11 -12.81
N THR A 77 4.20 1.84 -12.54
CA THR A 77 2.87 1.55 -13.09
C THR A 77 2.88 1.67 -14.62
N ALA A 78 3.47 2.74 -15.15
CA ALA A 78 3.61 2.95 -16.57
C ALA A 78 4.49 1.88 -17.21
N ARG A 79 5.60 1.53 -16.57
CA ARG A 79 6.52 0.50 -17.02
C ARG A 79 5.83 -0.86 -17.17
N ARG A 80 5.06 -1.25 -16.16
CA ARG A 80 4.32 -2.53 -16.18
C ARG A 80 3.24 -2.56 -17.26
N ALA A 81 2.50 -1.46 -17.41
CA ALA A 81 1.48 -1.33 -18.44
C ALA A 81 2.08 -1.41 -19.85
N LEU A 82 3.23 -0.78 -20.04
CA LEU A 82 3.94 -0.83 -21.31
C LEU A 82 4.38 -2.26 -21.66
N PHE A 83 4.88 -3.00 -20.68
CA PHE A 83 5.26 -4.40 -20.84
C PHE A 83 4.04 -5.27 -21.23
N GLU A 84 2.89 -5.07 -20.60
CA GLU A 84 1.67 -5.81 -20.91
C GLU A 84 1.21 -5.57 -22.35
N ARG A 85 1.38 -4.35 -22.86
CA ARG A 85 0.94 -3.98 -24.22
C ARG A 85 1.91 -4.41 -25.31
N HIS A 86 3.19 -4.31 -25.06
CA HIS A 86 4.22 -4.43 -26.11
C HIS A 86 5.33 -5.43 -25.79
N GLY A 87 5.33 -5.98 -24.58
CA GLY A 87 6.42 -6.82 -24.12
C GLY A 87 7.71 -6.05 -23.90
N LYS A 88 8.81 -6.78 -23.83
CA LYS A 88 10.14 -6.19 -23.64
C LYS A 88 10.63 -5.62 -24.98
N ASP A 89 10.79 -4.31 -25.02
CA ASP A 89 11.36 -3.57 -26.14
C ASP A 89 12.31 -2.47 -25.68
N GLU A 90 12.83 -1.68 -26.62
CA GLU A 90 13.78 -0.61 -26.30
C GLU A 90 13.20 0.47 -25.41
N ILE A 91 11.92 0.79 -25.60
CA ILE A 91 11.23 1.82 -24.77
C ILE A 91 11.05 1.30 -23.37
N PHE A 92 10.59 0.07 -23.21
CA PHE A 92 10.47 -0.56 -21.90
C PHE A 92 11.83 -0.61 -21.18
N ASP A 93 12.88 -0.97 -21.91
CA ASP A 93 14.23 -1.05 -21.33
C ASP A 93 14.74 0.31 -20.84
N LEU A 94 14.48 1.39 -21.59
CA LEU A 94 14.85 2.75 -21.19
C LEU A 94 14.12 3.18 -19.90
N ILE A 95 12.83 2.96 -19.86
CA ILE A 95 12.01 3.31 -18.68
C ILE A 95 12.43 2.48 -17.48
N SER A 96 12.64 1.18 -17.66
CA SER A 96 13.08 0.27 -16.59
C SER A 96 14.44 0.67 -16.02
N ARG A 97 15.36 1.06 -16.89
CA ARG A 97 16.68 1.52 -16.45
C ARG A 97 16.59 2.83 -15.68
N SER A 98 15.78 3.78 -16.16
CA SER A 98 15.58 5.05 -15.46
C SER A 98 14.94 4.83 -14.09
N TYR A 99 13.94 3.96 -14.03
CA TYR A 99 13.30 3.58 -12.76
C TYR A 99 14.33 2.99 -11.79
N SER A 100 15.13 2.03 -12.23
CA SER A 100 16.14 1.38 -11.39
C SER A 100 17.21 2.37 -10.92
N ASN A 101 17.61 3.30 -11.78
CA ASN A 101 18.60 4.32 -11.43
C ASN A 101 18.05 5.32 -10.42
N LEU A 102 16.77 5.69 -10.54
CA LEU A 102 16.10 6.55 -9.54
C LEU A 102 16.00 5.85 -8.19
N LEU A 103 15.66 4.56 -8.17
CA LEU A 103 15.66 3.78 -6.93
C LEU A 103 17.02 3.83 -6.24
N ARG A 104 18.10 3.59 -6.98
CA ARG A 104 19.46 3.64 -6.42
C ARG A 104 19.83 5.04 -5.93
N ARG A 105 19.42 6.05 -6.67
CA ARG A 105 19.76 7.44 -6.37
C ARG A 105 19.05 7.95 -5.11
N TRP A 106 17.82 7.51 -4.91
CA TRP A 106 16.97 7.96 -3.79
C TRP A 106 16.99 7.00 -2.60
N ASP A 107 17.61 5.86 -2.75
CA ASP A 107 17.77 4.88 -1.68
C ASP A 107 18.68 5.47 -0.60
N GLY A 108 18.19 5.53 0.59
CA GLY A 108 18.94 6.10 1.70
C GLY A 108 18.06 6.48 2.83
#